data_f7b18e06890ad94b89c38a0dc3a2f9d4
#
_entry.id   f7b18e06890ad94b89c38a0dc3a2f9d4
#
_cell.length_a   1.000
_cell.length_b   1.000
_cell.length_c   1.000
_cell.angle_alpha   90.00
_cell.angle_beta   90.00
_cell.angle_gamma   90.00
#
_symmetry.space_group_name_H-M   'P 1'
#
loop_
_entity.id
_entity.type
_entity.pdbx_description
1 polymer ?
#
loop_
_entity_poly.entity_id
_entity_poly.type
_entity_poly.pdbx_seq_one_letter_code
_entity_poly.pdbx_strand_id
1 'polypeptide(L)'
;MNREYPVRSDQTLTVIHQLLHQDITKIAAIVRHSERFYGTTPSSEPFMGLTPAGMEYAVKMGEQFPAAPLPRLYSSPFGRCIETAYLIDKGFTRQHGIELPHNQPREQLAPFYIKDIKKALNLLKELGTHIYIRNWFDNRLDETVMENPATTTAALVRFMTERVNGLADNEVAICVSHDWNIFPLKEFTLGLPHEEAGDIGYLDGVVFFETDGQMYITSYQTDPRPVDAAP
;
A
#
# COMPACT_ATOMS: atom_id res chain seq x y z
N MET A 1 -6.73 -18.27 -13.79
CA MET A 1 -7.35 -18.49 -12.46
C MET A 1 -7.36 -17.17 -11.75
N ASN A 2 -8.54 -16.59 -11.51
CA ASN A 2 -8.64 -15.42 -10.64
C ASN A 2 -8.28 -15.88 -9.23
N ARG A 3 -7.20 -15.34 -8.64
CA ARG A 3 -6.95 -15.53 -7.21
C ARG A 3 -7.93 -14.64 -6.48
N GLU A 4 -8.79 -15.22 -5.69
CA GLU A 4 -9.65 -14.47 -4.77
C GLU A 4 -8.81 -14.02 -3.57
N TYR A 5 -8.53 -12.73 -3.49
CA TYR A 5 -7.95 -12.12 -2.30
C TYR A 5 -9.06 -11.53 -1.44
N PRO A 6 -8.96 -11.60 -0.12
CA PRO A 6 -9.94 -10.94 0.75
C PRO A 6 -9.84 -9.41 0.59
N VAL A 7 -10.97 -8.72 0.81
CA VAL A 7 -11.01 -7.26 0.95
C VAL A 7 -10.78 -6.91 2.42
N ARG A 8 -9.85 -6.00 2.69
CA ARG A 8 -9.41 -5.64 4.04
C ARG A 8 -9.47 -4.15 4.34
N SER A 9 -10.30 -3.41 3.61
CA SER A 9 -10.53 -1.98 3.86
C SER A 9 -10.94 -1.71 5.30
N ASP A 10 -11.84 -2.53 5.84
CA ASP A 10 -12.35 -2.34 7.21
C ASP A 10 -11.23 -2.49 8.25
N GLN A 11 -10.30 -3.44 8.08
CA GLN A 11 -9.15 -3.63 8.97
C GLN A 11 -8.20 -2.43 8.90
N THR A 12 -7.89 -1.95 7.69
CA THR A 12 -7.02 -0.78 7.50
C THR A 12 -7.65 0.48 8.11
N LEU A 13 -8.94 0.71 7.87
CA LEU A 13 -9.67 1.83 8.45
C LEU A 13 -9.78 1.75 9.96
N THR A 14 -9.98 0.55 10.52
CA THR A 14 -10.00 0.35 11.98
C THR A 14 -8.69 0.83 12.61
N VAL A 15 -7.53 0.51 12.03
CA VAL A 15 -6.24 0.99 12.52
C VAL A 15 -6.17 2.52 12.49
N ILE A 16 -6.56 3.14 11.36
CA ILE A 16 -6.57 4.61 11.22
C ILE A 16 -7.49 5.25 12.27
N HIS A 17 -8.71 4.73 12.43
CA HIS A 17 -9.67 5.25 13.42
C HIS A 17 -9.16 5.12 14.85
N GLN A 18 -8.52 3.99 15.20
CA GLN A 18 -7.94 3.81 16.53
C GLN A 18 -6.85 4.84 16.83
N LEU A 19 -5.98 5.15 15.85
CA LEU A 19 -4.96 6.18 16.00
C LEU A 19 -5.59 7.57 16.15
N LEU A 20 -6.59 7.90 15.35
CA LEU A 20 -7.34 9.17 15.46
C LEU A 20 -8.03 9.32 16.82
N HIS A 21 -8.59 8.24 17.39
CA HIS A 21 -9.18 8.24 18.73
C HIS A 21 -8.14 8.40 19.86
N GLN A 22 -6.86 8.23 19.57
CA GLN A 22 -5.73 8.50 20.47
C GLN A 22 -5.12 9.89 20.25
N ASP A 23 -5.84 10.78 19.53
CA ASP A 23 -5.39 12.13 19.17
C ASP A 23 -4.11 12.16 18.31
N ILE A 24 -3.79 11.05 17.63
CA ILE A 24 -2.69 10.99 16.66
C ILE A 24 -3.19 11.57 15.35
N THR A 25 -2.62 12.68 14.91
CA THR A 25 -3.08 13.43 13.72
C THR A 25 -2.18 13.27 12.50
N LYS A 26 -0.94 12.87 12.68
CA LYS A 26 0.03 12.65 11.60
C LYS A 26 0.06 11.19 11.19
N ILE A 27 -0.77 10.82 10.22
CA ILE A 27 -0.99 9.43 9.79
C ILE A 27 -0.84 9.31 8.27
N ALA A 28 -0.11 8.32 7.81
CA ALA A 28 -0.04 7.95 6.39
C ALA A 28 -0.20 6.43 6.23
N ALA A 29 -1.19 5.99 5.46
CA ALA A 29 -1.38 4.59 5.12
C ALA A 29 -0.88 4.29 3.71
N ILE A 30 -0.18 3.17 3.52
CA ILE A 30 0.09 2.59 2.21
C ILE A 30 -0.76 1.33 2.07
N VAL A 31 -1.61 1.31 1.03
CA VAL A 31 -2.61 0.26 0.83
C VAL A 31 -2.47 -0.37 -0.56
N ARG A 32 -2.75 -1.66 -0.68
CA ARG A 32 -2.90 -2.31 -1.97
C ARG A 32 -4.11 -1.74 -2.70
N HIS A 33 -3.99 -1.55 -4.03
CA HIS A 33 -5.14 -1.21 -4.89
C HIS A 33 -6.31 -2.19 -4.69
N SER A 34 -7.50 -1.80 -5.09
CA SER A 34 -8.70 -2.62 -5.03
C SER A 34 -8.68 -3.75 -6.07
N GLU A 35 -9.72 -4.61 -6.05
CA GLU A 35 -9.83 -5.77 -6.94
C GLU A 35 -9.77 -5.34 -8.41
N ARG A 36 -8.96 -6.07 -9.20
CA ARG A 36 -8.67 -5.73 -10.59
C ARG A 36 -8.82 -6.91 -11.56
N PHE A 37 -8.94 -6.61 -12.83
CA PHE A 37 -8.73 -7.58 -13.87
C PHE A 37 -7.25 -7.94 -13.99
N TYR A 38 -6.95 -9.16 -14.38
CA TYR A 38 -5.59 -9.63 -14.63
C TYR A 38 -5.34 -9.67 -16.13
N GLY A 39 -4.20 -9.13 -16.55
CA GLY A 39 -3.78 -9.17 -17.94
C GLY A 39 -3.38 -10.58 -18.39
N THR A 40 -3.52 -10.83 -19.67
CA THR A 40 -3.06 -12.08 -20.31
C THR A 40 -1.57 -12.03 -20.68
N THR A 41 -1.00 -10.83 -20.70
CA THR A 41 0.42 -10.59 -21.02
C THR A 41 1.04 -9.61 -20.04
N PRO A 42 2.35 -9.71 -19.74
CA PRO A 42 3.03 -8.77 -18.86
C PRO A 42 2.91 -7.30 -19.27
N SER A 43 2.88 -7.02 -20.57
CA SER A 43 2.77 -5.67 -21.11
C SER A 43 1.40 -5.03 -20.88
N SER A 44 0.34 -5.82 -20.69
CA SER A 44 -1.00 -5.31 -20.37
C SER A 44 -1.21 -5.03 -18.87
N GLU A 45 -0.41 -5.63 -17.99
CA GLU A 45 -0.57 -5.54 -16.55
C GLU A 45 -0.64 -4.11 -15.98
N PRO A 46 0.18 -3.14 -16.41
CA PRO A 46 0.09 -1.76 -15.91
C PRO A 46 -1.23 -1.05 -16.24
N PHE A 47 -1.90 -1.49 -17.30
CA PHE A 47 -3.13 -0.86 -17.84
C PHE A 47 -4.42 -1.55 -17.41
N MET A 48 -4.31 -2.65 -16.65
CA MET A 48 -5.49 -3.36 -16.16
C MET A 48 -6.21 -2.53 -15.10
N GLY A 49 -7.50 -2.24 -15.35
CA GLY A 49 -8.40 -1.52 -14.45
C GLY A 49 -9.02 -2.40 -13.38
N LEU A 50 -9.85 -1.80 -12.54
CA LEU A 50 -10.60 -2.47 -11.50
C LEU A 50 -11.77 -3.28 -12.07
N THR A 51 -12.16 -4.33 -11.34
CA THR A 51 -13.43 -5.01 -11.57
C THR A 51 -14.59 -4.15 -11.06
N PRO A 52 -15.85 -4.39 -11.48
CA PRO A 52 -17.01 -3.71 -10.88
C PRO A 52 -17.05 -3.83 -9.36
N ALA A 53 -16.76 -5.01 -8.80
CA ALA A 53 -16.67 -5.21 -7.35
C ALA A 53 -15.53 -4.39 -6.74
N GLY A 54 -14.36 -4.35 -7.40
CA GLY A 54 -13.24 -3.53 -6.95
C GLY A 54 -13.55 -2.04 -6.94
N MET A 55 -14.34 -1.56 -7.89
CA MET A 55 -14.80 -0.16 -7.90
C MET A 55 -15.70 0.13 -6.68
N GLU A 56 -16.64 -0.78 -6.38
CA GLU A 56 -17.52 -0.66 -5.22
C GLU A 56 -16.74 -0.67 -3.89
N TYR A 57 -15.75 -1.54 -3.75
CA TYR A 57 -14.91 -1.61 -2.55
C TYR A 57 -14.12 -0.32 -2.32
N ALA A 58 -13.57 0.27 -3.38
CA ALA A 58 -12.83 1.53 -3.27
C ALA A 58 -13.76 2.70 -2.89
N VAL A 59 -14.95 2.79 -3.49
CA VAL A 59 -15.97 3.79 -3.11
C VAL A 59 -16.38 3.62 -1.66
N LYS A 60 -16.68 2.39 -1.22
CA LYS A 60 -17.07 2.10 0.16
C LYS A 60 -15.97 2.47 1.16
N MET A 61 -14.71 2.22 0.85
CA MET A 61 -13.60 2.67 1.67
C MET A 61 -13.60 4.19 1.85
N GLY A 62 -13.84 4.95 0.77
CA GLY A 62 -13.95 6.41 0.83
C GLY A 62 -15.10 6.90 1.71
N GLU A 63 -16.28 6.25 1.62
CA GLU A 63 -17.45 6.59 2.42
C GLU A 63 -17.25 6.36 3.93
N GLN A 64 -16.39 5.43 4.29
CA GLN A 64 -16.12 5.04 5.67
C GLN A 64 -15.08 5.94 6.36
N PHE A 65 -14.37 6.81 5.62
CA PHE A 65 -13.52 7.82 6.26
C PHE A 65 -14.36 8.84 7.03
N PRO A 66 -13.86 9.35 8.17
CA PRO A 66 -14.51 10.47 8.86
C PRO A 66 -14.40 11.75 8.02
N ALA A 67 -15.30 12.72 8.27
CA ALA A 67 -15.25 14.01 7.56
C ALA A 67 -13.97 14.83 7.85
N ALA A 68 -13.29 14.51 8.95
CA ALA A 68 -12.00 15.05 9.36
C ALA A 68 -11.20 13.96 10.11
N PRO A 69 -9.88 13.86 9.89
CA PRO A 69 -9.03 14.64 8.97
C PRO A 69 -9.28 14.32 7.49
N LEU A 70 -8.94 15.25 6.61
CA LEU A 70 -9.16 15.13 5.16
C LEU A 70 -8.15 14.16 4.52
N PRO A 71 -8.58 13.19 3.73
CA PRO A 71 -7.66 12.33 2.98
C PRO A 71 -6.87 13.10 1.91
N ARG A 72 -5.54 12.94 1.93
CA ARG A 72 -4.62 13.35 0.86
C ARG A 72 -4.24 12.11 0.07
N LEU A 73 -4.68 12.04 -1.18
CA LEU A 73 -4.55 10.83 -1.99
C LEU A 73 -3.27 10.85 -2.84
N TYR A 74 -2.53 9.77 -2.75
CA TYR A 74 -1.37 9.46 -3.57
C TYR A 74 -1.57 8.09 -4.21
N SER A 75 -1.03 7.86 -5.39
CA SER A 75 -1.12 6.56 -6.05
C SER A 75 0.15 6.19 -6.79
N SER A 76 0.36 4.89 -6.98
CA SER A 76 1.21 4.41 -8.07
C SER A 76 0.70 4.96 -9.41
N PRO A 77 1.55 5.21 -10.41
CA PRO A 77 1.13 5.64 -11.75
C PRO A 77 0.39 4.55 -12.54
N PHE A 78 0.23 3.33 -12.01
CA PHE A 78 -0.52 2.26 -12.67
C PHE A 78 -2.03 2.54 -12.62
N GLY A 79 -2.73 2.32 -13.74
CA GLY A 79 -4.15 2.66 -13.91
C GLY A 79 -5.04 2.22 -12.75
N ARG A 80 -4.91 0.96 -12.30
CA ARG A 80 -5.68 0.43 -11.16
C ARG A 80 -5.48 1.17 -9.83
N CYS A 81 -4.28 1.73 -9.60
CA CYS A 81 -4.00 2.49 -8.39
C CYS A 81 -4.58 3.91 -8.49
N ILE A 82 -4.47 4.54 -9.66
CA ILE A 82 -5.09 5.84 -9.94
C ILE A 82 -6.62 5.72 -9.81
N GLU A 83 -7.21 4.67 -10.40
CA GLU A 83 -8.65 4.40 -10.35
C GLU A 83 -9.12 4.12 -8.91
N THR A 84 -8.37 3.34 -8.12
CA THR A 84 -8.67 3.11 -6.70
C THR A 84 -8.68 4.42 -5.93
N ALA A 85 -7.65 5.27 -6.07
CA ALA A 85 -7.56 6.55 -5.38
C ALA A 85 -8.72 7.49 -5.80
N TYR A 86 -9.03 7.56 -7.09
CA TYR A 86 -10.17 8.33 -7.59
C TYR A 86 -11.50 7.88 -7.00
N LEU A 87 -11.72 6.58 -6.86
CA LEU A 87 -12.96 6.03 -6.32
C LEU A 87 -13.07 6.22 -4.80
N ILE A 88 -11.95 6.20 -4.07
CA ILE A 88 -11.89 6.60 -2.65
C ILE A 88 -12.33 8.07 -2.52
N ASP A 89 -11.79 8.98 -3.35
CA ASP A 89 -12.22 10.39 -3.39
C ASP A 89 -13.72 10.51 -3.67
N LYS A 90 -14.21 9.82 -4.68
CA LYS A 90 -15.64 9.77 -5.03
C LYS A 90 -16.51 9.34 -3.86
N GLY A 91 -16.11 8.28 -3.14
CA GLY A 91 -16.83 7.79 -1.97
C GLY A 91 -16.85 8.84 -0.86
N PHE A 92 -15.71 9.43 -0.53
CA PHE A 92 -15.59 10.47 0.48
C PHE A 92 -16.43 11.71 0.13
N THR A 93 -16.28 12.23 -1.09
CA THR A 93 -17.03 13.41 -1.55
C THR A 93 -18.53 13.16 -1.53
N ARG A 94 -18.97 11.96 -1.97
CA ARG A 94 -20.40 11.58 -1.92
C ARG A 94 -20.96 11.57 -0.50
N GLN A 95 -20.18 11.04 0.44
CA GLN A 95 -20.61 10.89 1.84
C GLN A 95 -20.65 12.23 2.57
N HIS A 96 -19.67 13.11 2.34
CA HIS A 96 -19.47 14.30 3.16
C HIS A 96 -19.76 15.62 2.45
N GLY A 97 -19.92 15.63 1.12
CA GLY A 97 -20.07 16.85 0.33
C GLY A 97 -18.79 17.72 0.28
N ILE A 98 -17.64 17.16 0.63
CA ILE A 98 -16.36 17.86 0.69
C ILE A 98 -15.49 17.35 -0.48
N GLU A 99 -15.00 18.27 -1.30
CA GLU A 99 -14.07 17.94 -2.39
C GLU A 99 -12.65 17.79 -1.83
N LEU A 100 -11.97 16.70 -2.24
CA LEU A 100 -10.58 16.46 -1.89
C LEU A 100 -9.63 17.07 -2.93
N PRO A 101 -8.39 17.41 -2.55
CA PRO A 101 -7.34 17.71 -3.51
C PRO A 101 -7.08 16.52 -4.43
N HIS A 102 -6.78 16.80 -5.71
CA HIS A 102 -6.56 15.74 -6.69
C HIS A 102 -5.50 14.74 -6.26
N ASN A 103 -5.74 13.48 -6.59
CA ASN A 103 -4.77 12.41 -6.42
C ASN A 103 -3.43 12.75 -7.08
N GLN A 104 -2.34 12.45 -6.40
CA GLN A 104 -0.97 12.71 -6.84
C GLN A 104 -0.23 11.40 -7.15
N PRO A 105 -0.08 11.00 -8.43
CA PRO A 105 0.73 9.85 -8.77
C PRO A 105 2.19 10.02 -8.36
N ARG A 106 2.79 8.96 -7.81
CA ARG A 106 4.17 8.90 -7.33
C ARG A 106 4.82 7.59 -7.78
N GLU A 107 5.98 7.70 -8.43
CA GLU A 107 6.72 6.54 -8.93
C GLU A 107 7.18 5.61 -7.80
N GLN A 108 7.48 6.16 -6.63
CA GLN A 108 7.88 5.40 -5.44
C GLN A 108 6.81 4.39 -4.97
N LEU A 109 5.56 4.58 -5.36
CA LEU A 109 4.46 3.65 -5.08
C LEU A 109 4.32 2.55 -6.13
N ALA A 110 5.12 2.57 -7.20
CA ALA A 110 5.18 1.51 -8.20
C ALA A 110 6.34 0.54 -7.91
N PRO A 111 6.22 -0.75 -8.30
CA PRO A 111 7.28 -1.74 -8.06
C PRO A 111 8.41 -1.64 -9.10
N PHE A 112 8.96 -0.43 -9.33
CA PHE A 112 10.01 -0.18 -10.32
C PHE A 112 11.39 -0.74 -9.91
N TYR A 113 11.52 -1.25 -8.71
CA TYR A 113 12.65 -2.05 -8.26
C TYR A 113 12.69 -3.45 -8.91
N ILE A 114 11.65 -3.86 -9.64
CA ILE A 114 11.68 -5.03 -10.54
C ILE A 114 12.39 -4.58 -11.83
N LYS A 115 13.68 -4.88 -11.95
CA LYS A 115 14.54 -4.38 -13.03
C LYS A 115 14.37 -5.16 -14.34
N ASP A 116 14.13 -6.47 -14.27
CA ASP A 116 13.81 -7.33 -15.42
C ASP A 116 12.48 -8.05 -15.18
N ILE A 117 11.38 -7.40 -15.61
CA ILE A 117 10.02 -7.92 -15.41
C ILE A 117 9.82 -9.28 -16.08
N LYS A 118 10.48 -9.55 -17.23
CA LYS A 118 10.32 -10.80 -17.94
C LYS A 118 10.96 -11.96 -17.17
N LYS A 119 12.19 -11.78 -16.67
CA LYS A 119 12.85 -12.77 -15.83
C LYS A 119 12.13 -12.97 -14.51
N ALA A 120 11.73 -11.89 -13.86
CA ALA A 120 10.97 -11.93 -12.61
C ALA A 120 9.68 -12.75 -12.75
N LEU A 121 8.88 -12.53 -13.78
CA LEU A 121 7.65 -13.28 -14.03
C LEU A 121 7.90 -14.75 -14.39
N ASN A 122 8.97 -15.07 -15.11
CA ASN A 122 9.36 -16.46 -15.40
C ASN A 122 9.74 -17.19 -14.10
N LEU A 123 10.58 -16.58 -13.26
CA LEU A 123 10.96 -17.13 -11.95
C LEU A 123 9.75 -17.27 -11.03
N LEU A 124 8.86 -16.27 -10.99
CA LEU A 124 7.63 -16.33 -10.21
C LEU A 124 6.73 -17.50 -10.65
N LYS A 125 6.63 -17.75 -11.95
CA LYS A 125 5.86 -18.87 -12.49
C LYS A 125 6.51 -20.22 -12.16
N GLU A 126 7.82 -20.30 -12.20
CA GLU A 126 8.59 -21.53 -11.93
C GLU A 126 8.58 -21.89 -10.43
N LEU A 127 8.84 -20.92 -9.56
CA LEU A 127 9.01 -21.13 -8.12
C LEU A 127 7.68 -21.05 -7.35
N GLY A 128 6.70 -20.35 -7.90
CA GLY A 128 5.51 -19.94 -7.16
C GLY A 128 5.76 -18.73 -6.25
N THR A 129 4.67 -18.06 -5.85
CA THR A 129 4.73 -16.75 -5.17
C THR A 129 5.51 -16.81 -3.86
N HIS A 130 5.24 -17.80 -3.01
CA HIS A 130 5.86 -17.89 -1.67
C HIS A 130 7.37 -18.09 -1.74
N ILE A 131 7.83 -19.04 -2.57
CA ILE A 131 9.28 -19.32 -2.72
C ILE A 131 9.98 -18.13 -3.39
N TYR A 132 9.33 -17.49 -4.38
CA TYR A 132 9.90 -16.34 -5.04
C TYR A 132 10.11 -15.16 -4.06
N ILE A 133 9.09 -14.83 -3.26
CA ILE A 133 9.16 -13.76 -2.25
C ILE A 133 10.24 -14.08 -1.21
N ARG A 134 10.29 -15.33 -0.70
CA ARG A 134 11.31 -15.73 0.27
C ARG A 134 12.71 -15.63 -0.31
N ASN A 135 12.92 -16.06 -1.56
CA ASN A 135 14.21 -15.91 -2.22
C ASN A 135 14.62 -14.45 -2.41
N TRP A 136 13.64 -13.55 -2.67
CA TRP A 136 13.91 -12.12 -2.71
C TRP A 136 14.34 -11.61 -1.33
N PHE A 137 13.58 -11.91 -0.28
CA PHE A 137 13.86 -11.45 1.08
C PHE A 137 15.17 -11.98 1.65
N ASP A 138 15.55 -13.20 1.29
CA ASP A 138 16.84 -13.80 1.65
C ASP A 138 18.00 -13.32 0.74
N ASN A 139 17.76 -12.36 -0.14
CA ASN A 139 18.73 -11.82 -1.11
C ASN A 139 19.35 -12.91 -2.02
N ARG A 140 18.54 -13.90 -2.41
CA ARG A 140 18.94 -15.00 -3.30
C ARG A 140 18.60 -14.75 -4.77
N LEU A 141 17.82 -13.71 -5.07
CA LEU A 141 17.54 -13.30 -6.44
C LEU A 141 18.65 -12.39 -6.94
N ASP A 142 18.95 -12.52 -8.24
CA ASP A 142 19.93 -11.68 -8.90
C ASP A 142 19.48 -10.20 -8.89
N GLU A 143 20.34 -9.30 -8.44
CA GLU A 143 20.06 -7.86 -8.38
C GLU A 143 19.83 -7.21 -9.77
N THR A 144 20.18 -7.90 -10.85
CA THR A 144 19.78 -7.49 -12.21
C THR A 144 18.31 -7.77 -12.50
N VAL A 145 17.66 -8.61 -11.70
CA VAL A 145 16.23 -8.95 -11.80
C VAL A 145 15.39 -8.10 -10.83
N MET A 146 15.83 -8.05 -9.57
CA MET A 146 15.16 -7.27 -8.53
C MET A 146 16.18 -6.51 -7.67
N GLU A 147 15.81 -5.32 -7.22
CA GLU A 147 16.61 -4.58 -6.25
C GLU A 147 16.68 -5.34 -4.93
N ASN A 148 17.76 -5.10 -4.20
CA ASN A 148 17.94 -5.62 -2.85
C ASN A 148 16.72 -5.26 -1.96
N PRO A 149 16.15 -6.22 -1.21
CA PRO A 149 14.92 -6.00 -0.45
C PRO A 149 15.10 -4.98 0.69
N ALA A 150 16.27 -4.91 1.33
CA ALA A 150 16.55 -3.92 2.37
C ALA A 150 16.59 -2.50 1.77
N THR A 151 17.24 -2.32 0.61
CA THR A 151 17.25 -1.04 -0.13
C THR A 151 15.84 -0.62 -0.52
N THR A 152 15.04 -1.57 -1.02
CA THR A 152 13.63 -1.32 -1.38
C THR A 152 12.82 -0.90 -0.16
N THR A 153 12.96 -1.62 0.96
CA THR A 153 12.26 -1.29 2.22
C THR A 153 12.64 0.09 2.72
N ALA A 154 13.93 0.42 2.76
CA ALA A 154 14.40 1.73 3.21
C ALA A 154 13.85 2.87 2.34
N ALA A 155 13.76 2.68 1.02
CA ALA A 155 13.18 3.66 0.11
C ALA A 155 11.67 3.88 0.38
N LEU A 156 10.91 2.81 0.64
CA LEU A 156 9.50 2.87 0.99
C LEU A 156 9.28 3.55 2.35
N VAL A 157 10.06 3.18 3.36
CA VAL A 157 10.02 3.80 4.69
C VAL A 157 10.29 5.30 4.59
N ARG A 158 11.34 5.70 3.89
CA ARG A 158 11.65 7.13 3.68
C ARG A 158 10.50 7.85 3.00
N PHE A 159 9.96 7.30 1.91
CA PHE A 159 8.82 7.90 1.22
C PHE A 159 7.61 8.08 2.15
N MET A 160 7.26 7.05 2.93
CA MET A 160 6.12 7.13 3.87
C MET A 160 6.37 8.12 5.00
N THR A 161 7.59 8.17 5.56
CA THR A 161 8.00 9.18 6.55
C THR A 161 7.86 10.60 6.01
N GLU A 162 8.29 10.84 4.77
CA GLU A 162 8.10 12.13 4.11
C GLU A 162 6.61 12.48 3.94
N ARG A 163 5.73 11.48 3.69
CA ARG A 163 4.27 11.72 3.61
C ARG A 163 3.72 12.14 4.97
N VAL A 164 4.08 11.46 6.05
CA VAL A 164 3.68 11.83 7.43
C VAL A 164 4.16 13.24 7.77
N ASN A 165 5.43 13.54 7.53
CA ASN A 165 6.03 14.84 7.85
C ASN A 165 5.47 16.00 7.02
N GLY A 166 5.01 15.72 5.81
CA GLY A 166 4.45 16.71 4.88
C GLY A 166 2.96 16.98 5.03
N LEU A 167 2.28 16.33 5.99
CA LEU A 167 0.86 16.57 6.26
C LEU A 167 0.65 17.92 6.95
N ALA A 168 -0.35 18.64 6.51
CA ALA A 168 -0.92 19.74 7.27
C ALA A 168 -1.74 19.22 8.46
N ASP A 169 -2.04 20.12 9.39
CA ASP A 169 -2.99 19.81 10.45
C ASP A 169 -4.34 19.42 9.82
N ASN A 170 -4.99 18.39 10.35
CA ASN A 170 -6.24 17.89 9.83
C ASN A 170 -6.16 17.18 8.45
N GLU A 171 -5.04 16.56 8.12
CA GLU A 171 -4.89 15.73 6.93
C GLU A 171 -4.41 14.31 7.30
N VAL A 172 -4.78 13.30 6.50
CA VAL A 172 -4.26 11.94 6.52
C VAL A 172 -3.84 11.53 5.12
N ALA A 173 -2.64 10.96 4.94
CA ALA A 173 -2.20 10.49 3.64
C ALA A 173 -2.70 9.05 3.38
N ILE A 174 -3.26 8.81 2.18
CA ILE A 174 -3.61 7.48 1.69
C ILE A 174 -2.84 7.24 0.40
N CYS A 175 -1.90 6.30 0.44
CA CYS A 175 -0.99 5.97 -0.66
C CYS A 175 -1.41 4.63 -1.29
N VAL A 176 -2.09 4.68 -2.43
CA VAL A 176 -2.54 3.46 -3.13
C VAL A 176 -1.40 2.86 -3.94
N SER A 177 -1.04 1.63 -3.62
CA SER A 177 0.13 0.93 -4.13
C SER A 177 -0.19 -0.53 -4.51
N HIS A 178 0.77 -1.41 -4.37
CA HIS A 178 0.73 -2.83 -4.71
C HIS A 178 1.09 -3.69 -3.51
N ASP A 179 0.62 -4.94 -3.51
CA ASP A 179 1.03 -5.96 -2.54
C ASP A 179 2.55 -6.08 -2.41
N TRP A 180 3.27 -6.02 -3.54
CA TRP A 180 4.73 -6.09 -3.60
C TRP A 180 5.43 -5.01 -2.77
N ASN A 181 4.86 -3.82 -2.61
CA ASN A 181 5.41 -2.76 -1.76
C ASN A 181 5.06 -2.97 -0.27
N ILE A 182 3.99 -3.69 0.02
CA ILE A 182 3.55 -3.93 1.40
C ILE A 182 4.28 -5.13 2.01
N PHE A 183 4.57 -6.17 1.22
CA PHE A 183 5.32 -7.34 1.69
C PHE A 183 6.65 -6.98 2.39
N PRO A 184 7.59 -6.22 1.78
CA PRO A 184 8.84 -5.89 2.44
C PRO A 184 8.66 -4.99 3.68
N LEU A 185 7.65 -4.12 3.71
CA LEU A 185 7.33 -3.34 4.90
C LEU A 185 6.85 -4.26 6.04
N LYS A 186 5.98 -5.22 5.78
CA LYS A 186 5.56 -6.19 6.80
C LYS A 186 6.73 -7.05 7.29
N GLU A 187 7.55 -7.59 6.39
CA GLU A 187 8.68 -8.46 6.73
C GLU A 187 9.73 -7.71 7.56
N PHE A 188 10.29 -6.62 7.02
CA PHE A 188 11.49 -6.00 7.56
C PHE A 188 11.23 -4.94 8.63
N THR A 189 10.05 -4.32 8.64
CA THR A 189 9.73 -3.29 9.64
C THR A 189 8.79 -3.77 10.73
N LEU A 190 7.81 -4.60 10.39
CA LEU A 190 6.87 -5.14 11.38
C LEU A 190 7.29 -6.51 11.93
N GLY A 191 8.31 -7.17 11.31
CA GLY A 191 8.72 -8.52 11.66
C GLY A 191 7.59 -9.53 11.51
N LEU A 192 6.77 -9.35 10.48
CA LEU A 192 5.69 -10.24 10.08
C LEU A 192 6.13 -11.01 8.83
N PRO A 193 6.72 -12.22 9.01
CA PRO A 193 7.12 -13.05 7.89
C PRO A 193 5.97 -13.32 6.94
N HIS A 194 6.24 -13.27 5.62
CA HIS A 194 5.22 -13.49 4.61
C HIS A 194 4.47 -14.83 4.80
N GLU A 195 5.16 -15.88 5.24
CA GLU A 195 4.60 -17.21 5.48
C GLU A 195 3.58 -17.22 6.62
N GLU A 196 3.73 -16.32 7.59
CA GLU A 196 2.84 -16.19 8.76
C GLU A 196 1.75 -15.14 8.51
N ALA A 197 2.12 -13.99 7.93
CA ALA A 197 1.20 -12.89 7.67
C ALA A 197 0.22 -13.19 6.52
N GLY A 198 0.61 -14.09 5.60
CA GLY A 198 -0.17 -14.46 4.42
C GLY A 198 -0.17 -13.40 3.33
N ASP A 199 -1.03 -13.60 2.35
CA ASP A 199 -1.20 -12.69 1.23
C ASP A 199 -1.80 -11.34 1.65
N ILE A 200 -1.36 -10.28 0.99
CA ILE A 200 -1.93 -8.94 1.15
C ILE A 200 -3.29 -8.89 0.43
N GLY A 201 -4.36 -8.62 1.15
CA GLY A 201 -5.70 -8.45 0.59
C GLY A 201 -5.86 -7.17 -0.21
N TYR A 202 -7.00 -7.00 -0.90
CA TYR A 202 -7.36 -5.73 -1.53
C TYR A 202 -7.64 -4.67 -0.47
N LEU A 203 -7.12 -3.47 -0.64
CA LEU A 203 -7.22 -2.36 0.31
C LEU A 203 -6.62 -2.67 1.69
N ASP A 204 -5.85 -3.77 1.80
CA ASP A 204 -5.00 -4.09 2.94
C ASP A 204 -3.73 -3.23 2.90
N GLY A 205 -3.20 -2.87 4.08
CA GLY A 205 -2.03 -2.04 4.13
C GLY A 205 -1.33 -2.00 5.47
N VAL A 206 -0.37 -1.08 5.53
CA VAL A 206 0.32 -0.70 6.77
C VAL A 206 0.18 0.80 6.99
N VAL A 207 0.22 1.23 8.24
CA VAL A 207 -0.03 2.61 8.65
C VAL A 207 1.21 3.14 9.36
N PHE A 208 1.74 4.25 8.86
CA PHE A 208 2.79 5.04 9.48
C PHE A 208 2.16 6.20 10.24
N PHE A 209 2.70 6.52 11.39
CA PHE A 209 2.27 7.67 12.17
C PHE A 209 3.40 8.22 13.04
N GLU A 210 3.28 9.48 13.41
CA GLU A 210 4.23 10.15 14.31
C GLU A 210 3.53 10.50 15.61
N THR A 211 4.16 10.18 16.73
CA THR A 211 3.76 10.63 18.05
C THR A 211 5.01 10.88 18.89
N ASP A 212 5.00 11.94 19.71
CA ASP A 212 6.11 12.35 20.57
C ASP A 212 7.46 12.49 19.83
N GLY A 213 7.43 12.90 18.56
CA GLY A 213 8.62 13.07 17.71
C GLY A 213 9.23 11.75 17.22
N GLN A 214 8.58 10.63 17.45
CA GLN A 214 9.01 9.32 16.99
C GLN A 214 8.06 8.78 15.91
N MET A 215 8.64 8.25 14.81
CA MET A 215 7.90 7.56 13.75
C MET A 215 7.62 6.12 14.13
N TYR A 216 6.41 5.68 13.87
CA TYR A 216 5.94 4.30 14.07
C TYR A 216 5.31 3.73 12.80
N ILE A 217 5.29 2.41 12.72
CA ILE A 217 4.54 1.64 11.71
C ILE A 217 3.70 0.58 12.43
N THR A 218 2.50 0.33 11.92
CA THR A 218 1.60 -0.70 12.43
C THR A 218 0.73 -1.29 11.32
N SER A 219 0.01 -2.35 11.63
CA SER A 219 -1.06 -2.92 10.80
C SER A 219 -2.12 -3.54 11.71
N TYR A 220 -3.22 -4.03 11.15
CA TYR A 220 -4.22 -4.75 11.95
C TYR A 220 -3.69 -6.08 12.55
N GLN A 221 -2.51 -6.54 12.13
CA GLN A 221 -1.91 -7.82 12.57
C GLN A 221 -0.89 -7.65 13.69
N THR A 222 -0.48 -6.45 14.02
CA THR A 222 0.59 -6.21 15.01
C THR A 222 0.47 -4.86 15.69
N ASP A 223 0.97 -4.80 16.92
CA ASP A 223 1.14 -3.55 17.64
C ASP A 223 2.13 -2.60 16.94
N PRO A 224 2.05 -1.29 17.21
CA PRO A 224 2.99 -0.31 16.67
C PRO A 224 4.45 -0.64 16.97
N ARG A 225 5.31 -0.49 15.97
CA ARG A 225 6.77 -0.61 16.09
C ARG A 225 7.43 0.70 15.70
N PRO A 226 8.45 1.16 16.46
CA PRO A 226 9.21 2.33 16.05
C PRO A 226 9.91 2.06 14.72
N VAL A 227 9.94 3.08 13.88
CA VAL A 227 10.70 3.08 12.64
C VAL A 227 11.97 3.85 12.91
N ASP A 228 13.11 3.18 12.85
CA ASP A 228 14.38 3.87 12.92
C ASP A 228 14.50 4.79 11.71
N ALA A 229 14.87 6.03 11.93
CA ALA A 229 15.20 6.92 10.84
C ALA A 229 16.29 6.23 10.01
N ALA A 230 15.96 5.87 8.76
CA ALA A 230 16.95 5.28 7.86
C ALA A 230 18.15 6.24 7.78
N PRO A 231 19.37 5.72 7.95
CA PRO A 231 20.58 6.53 7.92
C PRO A 231 20.76 7.25 6.58
#